data_48b7e41c85d6ca3a96518a4bbdf1eebe
#
_entry.id   48b7e41c85d6ca3a96518a4bbdf1eebe
#
_cell.length_a   1.000
_cell.length_b   1.000
_cell.length_c   1.000
_cell.angle_alpha   90.00
_cell.angle_beta   90.00
_cell.angle_gamma   90.00
#
_symmetry.space_group_name_H-M   'P 1'
#
loop_
_entity.id
_entity.type
_entity.pdbx_description
1 polymer ?
#
loop_
_entity_poly.entity_id
_entity_poly.type
_entity_poly.pdbx_seq_one_letter_code
_entity_poly.pdbx_strand_id
1 'polypeptide(L)'
;MYDTAPANLSGIMVPIPQYPIYSALIELLGGHKCGYFLDEKNCWNLNIQELERSLAEAKGNGINVVGFVLINPGNPTGQVLSKKTVQEVVKFCSKHNLVLLSDEVYQENVYEETAVFYSAKRVSRVDK
;
A
#
# COMPACT_ATOMS: atom_id res chain seq x y z
N MET A 1 -30.07 15.20 -4.44
CA MET A 1 -29.99 15.02 -2.97
C MET A 1 -29.77 13.54 -2.70
N TYR A 2 -28.51 13.09 -2.79
CA TYR A 2 -28.12 11.73 -2.43
C TYR A 2 -27.03 11.85 -1.37
N ASP A 3 -27.50 12.11 -0.16
CA ASP A 3 -26.68 12.23 1.01
C ASP A 3 -26.98 11.03 1.91
N THR A 4 -26.39 9.91 1.60
CA THR A 4 -26.13 8.82 2.54
C THR A 4 -24.93 8.06 2.03
N ALA A 5 -23.72 8.48 2.44
CA ALA A 5 -22.60 7.56 2.44
C ALA A 5 -23.07 6.32 3.23
N PRO A 6 -22.98 5.11 2.66
CA PRO A 6 -23.40 3.92 3.40
C PRO A 6 -22.54 3.82 4.66
N ALA A 7 -23.19 3.67 5.80
CA ALA A 7 -22.52 3.35 7.06
C ALA A 7 -21.66 2.09 6.82
N ASN A 8 -20.32 2.19 6.95
CA ASN A 8 -19.29 1.19 6.65
C ASN A 8 -18.76 1.20 5.21
N LEU A 9 -18.36 2.37 4.70
CA LEU A 9 -17.62 2.42 3.45
C LEU A 9 -16.26 1.74 3.63
N SER A 10 -16.03 0.64 2.90
CA SER A 10 -14.74 -0.06 2.93
C SER A 10 -13.68 0.75 2.21
N GLY A 11 -12.53 0.94 2.88
CA GLY A 11 -11.39 1.65 2.34
C GLY A 11 -10.22 0.73 2.01
N ILE A 12 -9.47 1.09 0.96
CA ILE A 12 -8.22 0.43 0.58
C ILE A 12 -7.12 1.48 0.53
N MET A 13 -6.03 1.23 1.24
CA MET A 13 -4.83 2.07 1.15
C MET A 13 -4.08 1.78 -0.14
N VAL A 14 -3.73 2.84 -0.88
CA VAL A 14 -3.03 2.76 -2.17
C VAL A 14 -1.89 3.76 -2.23
N PRO A 15 -0.74 3.42 -2.87
CA PRO A 15 0.38 4.36 -3.00
C PRO A 15 0.04 5.52 -3.93
N ILE A 16 0.69 6.66 -3.70
CA ILE A 16 0.64 7.82 -4.59
C ILE A 16 2.09 8.24 -4.88
N PRO A 17 2.53 8.22 -6.14
CA PRO A 17 1.81 7.81 -7.36
C PRO A 17 1.65 6.29 -7.48
N GLN A 18 0.72 5.85 -8.35
CA GLN A 18 0.44 4.44 -8.58
C GLN A 18 0.01 4.15 -10.01
N TYR A 19 0.05 2.88 -10.40
CA TYR A 19 -0.66 2.38 -11.58
C TYR A 19 -2.18 2.48 -11.35
N PRO A 20 -2.95 3.09 -12.28
CA PRO A 20 -4.33 3.55 -11.99
C PRO A 20 -5.39 2.46 -11.81
N ILE A 21 -5.06 1.19 -12.04
CA ILE A 21 -6.03 0.08 -11.95
C ILE A 21 -6.67 -0.02 -10.56
N TYR A 22 -5.90 0.22 -9.49
CA TYR A 22 -6.41 0.13 -8.12
C TYR A 22 -7.44 1.22 -7.83
N SER A 23 -7.15 2.46 -8.21
CA SER A 23 -8.11 3.57 -8.07
C SER A 23 -9.38 3.31 -8.85
N ALA A 24 -9.26 2.85 -10.10
CA ALA A 24 -10.39 2.57 -10.96
C ALA A 24 -11.28 1.44 -10.41
N LEU A 25 -10.68 0.35 -9.93
CA LEU A 25 -11.41 -0.77 -9.35
C LEU A 25 -12.09 -0.41 -8.03
N ILE A 26 -11.42 0.32 -7.15
CA ILE A 26 -11.99 0.77 -5.88
C ILE A 26 -13.23 1.64 -6.13
N GLU A 27 -13.14 2.58 -7.06
CA GLU A 27 -14.24 3.45 -7.44
C GLU A 27 -15.39 2.66 -8.07
N LEU A 28 -15.08 1.76 -9.02
CA LEU A 28 -16.06 0.91 -9.69
C LEU A 28 -16.86 0.05 -8.69
N LEU A 29 -16.19 -0.45 -7.64
CA LEU A 29 -16.79 -1.30 -6.62
C LEU A 29 -17.43 -0.51 -5.48
N GLY A 30 -17.48 0.83 -5.56
CA GLY A 30 -18.06 1.69 -4.54
C GLY A 30 -17.24 1.76 -3.24
N GLY A 31 -15.95 1.43 -3.29
CA GLY A 31 -15.04 1.56 -2.17
C GLY A 31 -14.45 2.96 -2.02
N HIS A 32 -13.66 3.18 -0.96
CA HIS A 32 -12.95 4.43 -0.72
C HIS A 32 -11.44 4.25 -0.89
N LYS A 33 -10.84 5.14 -1.69
CA LYS A 33 -9.40 5.19 -1.87
C LYS A 33 -8.73 5.98 -0.74
N CYS A 34 -7.89 5.33 0.05
CA CYS A 34 -7.08 5.95 1.10
C CYS A 34 -5.64 6.07 0.59
N GLY A 35 -5.27 7.23 0.08
CA GLY A 35 -3.95 7.45 -0.50
C GLY A 35 -2.86 7.59 0.57
N TYR A 36 -1.71 6.93 0.38
CA TYR A 36 -0.48 7.21 1.11
C TYR A 36 0.63 7.64 0.14
N PHE A 37 1.42 8.64 0.54
CA PHE A 37 2.43 9.22 -0.34
C PHE A 37 3.76 8.47 -0.22
N LEU A 38 4.35 8.17 -1.38
CA LEU A 38 5.74 7.73 -1.45
C LEU A 38 6.67 8.94 -1.31
N ASP A 39 7.81 8.75 -0.66
CA ASP A 39 8.76 9.83 -0.39
C ASP A 39 9.70 10.05 -1.59
N GLU A 40 9.34 11.00 -2.45
CA GLU A 40 10.13 11.36 -3.64
C GLU A 40 11.58 11.73 -3.30
N LYS A 41 11.81 12.43 -2.18
CA LYS A 41 13.15 12.87 -1.77
C LYS A 41 14.04 11.70 -1.34
N ASN A 42 13.43 10.58 -0.91
CA ASN A 42 14.10 9.34 -0.54
C ASN A 42 13.86 8.24 -1.58
N CYS A 43 14.05 8.55 -2.85
CA CYS A 43 13.93 7.59 -3.96
C CYS A 43 12.60 6.82 -3.95
N TRP A 44 11.51 7.54 -3.71
CA TRP A 44 10.15 6.97 -3.66
C TRP A 44 9.97 5.87 -2.62
N ASN A 45 10.76 5.90 -1.56
CA ASN A 45 10.65 4.92 -0.49
C ASN A 45 9.35 5.09 0.29
N LEU A 46 8.96 4.03 0.97
CA LEU A 46 7.77 4.00 1.81
C LEU A 46 8.13 4.40 3.24
N ASN A 47 7.28 5.23 3.86
CA ASN A 47 7.45 5.72 5.22
C ASN A 47 6.29 5.26 6.11
N ILE A 48 6.58 4.56 7.20
CA ILE A 48 5.56 4.02 8.11
C ILE A 48 4.76 5.12 8.82
N GLN A 49 5.38 6.27 9.12
CA GLN A 49 4.65 7.41 9.70
C GLN A 49 3.59 7.94 8.74
N GLU A 50 3.87 7.95 7.44
CA GLU A 50 2.88 8.32 6.43
C GLU A 50 1.74 7.30 6.33
N LEU A 51 2.03 6.01 6.49
CA LEU A 51 0.98 4.99 6.53
C LEU A 51 0.06 5.16 7.75
N GLU A 52 0.63 5.41 8.93
CA GLU A 52 -0.15 5.67 10.15
C GLU A 52 -0.99 6.96 9.99
N ARG A 53 -0.45 8.03 9.39
CA ARG A 53 -1.17 9.28 9.08
C ARG A 53 -2.37 9.01 8.18
N SER A 54 -2.13 8.34 7.04
CA SER A 54 -3.19 8.05 6.05
C SER A 54 -4.30 7.19 6.66
N LEU A 55 -3.91 6.16 7.44
CA LEU A 55 -4.88 5.29 8.11
C LEU A 55 -5.70 6.06 9.17
N ALA A 56 -5.05 6.93 9.96
CA ALA A 56 -5.72 7.73 10.97
C ALA A 56 -6.71 8.73 10.33
N GLU A 57 -6.33 9.36 9.23
CA GLU A 57 -7.19 10.27 8.46
C GLU A 57 -8.43 9.52 7.93
N ALA A 58 -8.23 8.36 7.31
CA ALA A 58 -9.33 7.54 6.81
C ALA A 58 -10.31 7.14 7.93
N LYS A 59 -9.79 6.68 9.07
CA LYS A 59 -10.61 6.32 10.25
C LYS A 59 -11.34 7.53 10.83
N GLY A 60 -10.68 8.70 10.88
CA GLY A 60 -11.29 9.95 11.33
C GLY A 60 -12.48 10.39 10.45
N ASN A 61 -12.45 10.03 9.17
CA ASN A 61 -13.53 10.24 8.21
C ASN A 61 -14.58 9.11 8.20
N GLY A 62 -14.54 8.18 9.14
CA GLY A 62 -15.51 7.08 9.25
C GLY A 62 -15.31 5.96 8.23
N ILE A 63 -14.13 5.90 7.58
CA ILE A 63 -13.80 4.86 6.61
C ILE A 63 -13.28 3.61 7.33
N ASN A 64 -13.89 2.46 7.06
CA ASN A 64 -13.39 1.17 7.51
C ASN A 64 -12.30 0.65 6.56
N VAL A 65 -11.04 0.91 6.87
CA VAL A 65 -9.92 0.46 6.04
C VAL A 65 -9.71 -1.04 6.23
N VAL A 66 -9.81 -1.81 5.14
CA VAL A 66 -9.76 -3.28 5.16
C VAL A 66 -8.57 -3.85 4.40
N GLY A 67 -7.91 -3.06 3.56
CA GLY A 67 -6.82 -3.53 2.72
C GLY A 67 -5.74 -2.49 2.47
N PHE A 68 -4.59 -2.98 2.07
CA PHE A 68 -3.39 -2.22 1.74
C PHE A 68 -2.77 -2.76 0.46
N VAL A 69 -2.54 -1.90 -0.53
CA VAL A 69 -1.87 -2.24 -1.79
C VAL A 69 -0.40 -1.87 -1.67
N LEU A 70 0.48 -2.84 -1.88
CA LEU A 70 1.91 -2.67 -2.04
C LEU A 70 2.29 -2.99 -3.47
N ILE A 71 2.92 -2.05 -4.19
CA ILE A 71 3.47 -2.27 -5.53
C ILE A 71 4.99 -2.26 -5.42
N ASN A 72 5.62 -3.42 -5.59
CA ASN A 72 7.07 -3.58 -5.44
C ASN A 72 7.62 -4.64 -6.42
N PRO A 73 8.50 -4.27 -7.37
CA PRO A 73 8.96 -2.91 -7.68
C PRO A 73 7.85 -1.95 -8.13
N GLY A 74 8.04 -0.65 -7.89
CA GLY A 74 7.01 0.37 -8.06
C GLY A 74 6.70 0.71 -9.52
N ASN A 75 5.44 0.97 -9.81
CA ASN A 75 4.97 1.56 -11.06
C ASN A 75 4.14 2.82 -10.72
N PRO A 76 4.50 4.03 -11.19
CA PRO A 76 5.53 4.34 -12.20
C PRO A 76 6.94 4.62 -11.64
N THR A 77 7.16 4.54 -10.36
CA THR A 77 8.34 5.10 -9.65
C THR A 77 9.62 4.25 -9.75
N GLY A 78 9.48 2.94 -10.03
CA GLY A 78 10.61 2.03 -10.31
C GLY A 78 11.44 1.61 -9.10
N GLN A 79 11.12 2.08 -7.88
CA GLN A 79 11.88 1.71 -6.68
C GLN A 79 11.73 0.22 -6.34
N VAL A 80 12.79 -0.34 -5.77
CA VAL A 80 12.79 -1.67 -5.17
C VAL A 80 12.91 -1.50 -3.65
N LEU A 81 11.90 -1.92 -2.91
CA LEU A 81 11.89 -1.75 -1.46
C LEU A 81 12.88 -2.69 -0.76
N SER A 82 13.54 -2.18 0.26
CA SER A 82 14.44 -2.98 1.10
C SER A 82 13.67 -4.06 1.87
N LYS A 83 14.38 -5.14 2.25
CA LYS A 83 13.80 -6.18 3.11
C LYS A 83 13.18 -5.60 4.38
N LYS A 84 13.86 -4.64 5.00
CA LYS A 84 13.40 -3.95 6.21
C LYS A 84 12.07 -3.25 5.96
N THR A 85 11.96 -2.49 4.88
CA THR A 85 10.71 -1.78 4.52
C THR A 85 9.56 -2.76 4.29
N VAL A 86 9.80 -3.86 3.57
CA VAL A 86 8.78 -4.89 3.35
C VAL A 86 8.34 -5.53 4.67
N GLN A 87 9.28 -5.82 5.59
CA GLN A 87 8.95 -6.32 6.93
C GLN A 87 8.09 -5.33 7.74
N GLU A 88 8.43 -4.04 7.68
CA GLU A 88 7.66 -2.99 8.35
C GLU A 88 6.23 -2.89 7.80
N VAL A 89 6.04 -3.02 6.49
CA VAL A 89 4.70 -3.06 5.86
C VAL A 89 3.91 -4.28 6.31
N VAL A 90 4.52 -5.47 6.32
CA VAL A 90 3.87 -6.70 6.79
C VAL A 90 3.41 -6.54 8.25
N LYS A 91 4.26 -5.99 9.11
CA LYS A 91 3.93 -5.73 10.53
C LYS A 91 2.82 -4.69 10.66
N PHE A 92 2.85 -3.62 9.88
CA PHE A 92 1.81 -2.61 9.83
C PHE A 92 0.45 -3.23 9.45
N CYS A 93 0.38 -4.01 8.39
CA CYS A 93 -0.85 -4.68 7.97
C CYS A 93 -1.36 -5.65 9.04
N SER A 94 -0.48 -6.42 9.66
CA SER A 94 -0.84 -7.33 10.76
C SER A 94 -1.37 -6.58 11.99
N LYS A 95 -0.70 -5.50 12.40
CA LYS A 95 -1.10 -4.66 13.54
C LYS A 95 -2.50 -4.07 13.37
N HIS A 96 -2.85 -3.69 12.14
CA HIS A 96 -4.11 -3.01 11.83
C HIS A 96 -5.18 -3.92 11.20
N ASN A 97 -4.95 -5.24 11.14
CA ASN A 97 -5.85 -6.23 10.52
C ASN A 97 -6.20 -5.88 9.06
N LEU A 98 -5.20 -5.44 8.28
CA LEU A 98 -5.37 -5.13 6.87
C LEU A 98 -4.98 -6.32 6.00
N VAL A 99 -5.77 -6.58 4.96
CA VAL A 99 -5.37 -7.52 3.91
C VAL A 99 -4.26 -6.89 3.07
N LEU A 100 -3.08 -7.51 3.01
CA LEU A 100 -1.99 -7.07 2.16
C LEU A 100 -2.18 -7.61 0.73
N LEU A 101 -2.37 -6.70 -0.22
CA LEU A 101 -2.39 -6.95 -1.66
C LEU A 101 -1.02 -6.58 -2.21
N SER A 102 -0.15 -7.57 -2.42
CA SER A 102 1.21 -7.35 -2.92
C SER A 102 1.27 -7.57 -4.42
N ASP A 103 1.45 -6.47 -5.16
CA ASP A 103 1.67 -6.48 -6.59
C ASP A 103 3.17 -6.56 -6.85
N GLU A 104 3.61 -7.74 -7.28
CA GLU A 104 5.02 -8.09 -7.52
C GLU A 104 5.27 -8.40 -9.00
N VAL A 105 4.45 -7.84 -9.90
CA VAL A 105 4.52 -8.13 -11.35
C VAL A 105 5.89 -7.82 -11.95
N TYR A 106 6.61 -6.85 -11.38
CA TYR A 106 7.95 -6.45 -11.81
C TYR A 106 9.10 -7.08 -11.02
N GLN A 107 8.88 -8.22 -10.33
CA GLN A 107 9.90 -8.86 -9.49
C GLN A 107 11.21 -9.19 -10.23
N GLU A 108 11.15 -9.42 -11.54
CA GLU A 108 12.30 -9.68 -12.39
C GLU A 108 12.91 -8.39 -13.00
N ASN A 109 12.27 -7.24 -12.82
CA ASN A 109 12.70 -5.95 -13.38
C ASN A 109 13.51 -5.15 -12.36
N VAL A 110 14.57 -5.75 -11.83
CA VAL A 110 15.53 -5.12 -10.92
C VAL A 110 16.81 -4.85 -11.70
N TYR A 111 17.08 -3.58 -12.01
CA TYR A 111 18.19 -3.16 -12.88
C TYR A 111 19.39 -2.62 -12.13
N GLU A 112 19.24 -2.28 -10.86
CA GLU A 112 20.31 -1.85 -10.00
C GLU A 112 21.04 -3.07 -9.43
N GLU A 113 22.37 -3.19 -9.67
CA GLU A 113 23.18 -4.36 -9.27
C GLU A 113 23.16 -4.62 -7.75
N THR A 114 22.96 -3.57 -6.95
CA THR A 114 22.93 -3.66 -5.48
C THR A 114 21.54 -3.92 -4.92
N ALA A 115 20.48 -3.76 -5.73
CA ALA A 115 19.11 -3.97 -5.29
C ALA A 115 18.73 -5.46 -5.32
N VAL A 116 18.09 -5.90 -4.25
CA VAL A 116 17.57 -7.26 -4.13
C VAL A 116 16.07 -7.19 -3.89
N PHE A 117 15.31 -7.89 -4.72
CA PHE A 117 13.86 -8.01 -4.54
C PHE A 117 13.52 -8.97 -3.39
N TYR A 118 12.62 -8.53 -2.53
CA TYR A 118 12.07 -9.32 -1.42
C TYR A 118 10.54 -9.40 -1.53
N SER A 119 10.02 -10.61 -1.83
CA SER A 119 8.58 -10.86 -1.84
C SER A 119 7.97 -10.71 -0.45
N ALA A 120 6.85 -10.00 -0.36
CA ALA A 120 6.11 -9.83 0.89
C ALA A 120 5.64 -11.17 1.47
N LYS A 121 5.25 -12.12 0.62
CA LYS A 121 4.90 -13.50 1.02
C LYS A 121 6.07 -14.24 1.67
N ARG A 122 7.28 -14.10 1.11
CA ARG A 122 8.48 -14.73 1.68
C ARG A 122 8.83 -14.11 3.03
N VAL A 123 8.78 -12.80 3.11
CA VAL A 123 9.09 -12.04 4.33
C VAL A 123 8.11 -12.39 5.44
N SER A 124 6.79 -12.46 5.17
CA SER A 124 5.76 -12.77 6.16
C SER A 124 5.87 -14.18 6.76
N ARG A 125 6.58 -15.11 6.11
CA ARG A 125 6.79 -16.49 6.61
C ARG A 125 7.97 -16.65 7.55
N VAL A 126 8.94 -15.74 7.48
CA VAL A 126 10.20 -15.82 8.24
C VAL A 126 10.05 -15.22 9.64
N ASP A 127 9.08 -14.34 9.83
CA ASP A 127 8.83 -13.63 11.09
C ASP A 127 7.73 -14.29 11.98
N LYS A 128 7.48 -15.61 11.76
CA LYS A 128 6.54 -16.40 12.60
C LYS A 128 7.28 -17.23 13.63
#